data_0cc5636199f3f803c1c4e95e1b2db3c2
#
_entry.id   0cc5636199f3f803c1c4e95e1b2db3c2
#
_cell.length_a   1.000
_cell.length_b   1.000
_cell.length_c   1.000
_cell.angle_alpha   90.00
_cell.angle_beta   90.00
_cell.angle_gamma   90.00
#
_symmetry.space_group_name_H-M   'P 1'
#
loop_
_entity.id
_entity.type
_entity.pdbx_description
1 polymer ?
#
loop_
_entity_poly.entity_id
_entity_poly.type
_entity_poly.pdbx_seq_one_letter_code
_entity_poly.pdbx_strand_id
1 'polypeptide(L)'
;MDKALLRPLVFDALRRTPQTHLHAIENEIRQRSSGYERGDALLVQEVVWELLGQGVLAPGKNSLNLHLPFVHVTEYGQRCLEEGVIVAHDPDGYVARLRADTREAIALDVLESAQDALLAFHRGLFRVSLVLLSRAAFEILIELRRALDGERDGASTHRHRDVVGPTGLVHFVRDAAAQRTLPRALAEELEGRLSELEALARLAHTEAGGPRNLTADRESTLGRLLLFPAQCRFAYTLLEECRGPRREPDS
;
A
#
# COMPACT_ATOMS: atom_id res chain seq x y z
N MET A 1 17.30 15.58 17.52
CA MET A 1 17.08 14.38 16.64
C MET A 1 16.11 14.72 15.52
N ASP A 2 16.08 13.91 14.44
CA ASP A 2 15.07 14.01 13.39
C ASP A 2 13.86 13.10 13.72
N LYS A 3 12.66 13.46 13.26
CA LYS A 3 11.40 12.73 13.41
C LYS A 3 11.50 11.29 12.87
N ALA A 4 12.22 11.10 11.76
CA ALA A 4 12.48 9.80 11.17
C ALA A 4 13.27 8.86 12.10
N LEU A 5 14.17 9.41 12.90
CA LEU A 5 14.95 8.65 13.90
C LEU A 5 14.15 8.40 15.18
N LEU A 6 13.23 9.30 15.54
CA LEU A 6 12.41 9.17 16.75
C LEU A 6 11.28 8.15 16.62
N ARG A 7 10.68 8.01 15.43
CA ARG A 7 9.55 7.09 15.21
C ARG A 7 9.88 5.63 15.57
N PRO A 8 10.99 5.03 15.13
CA PRO A 8 11.39 3.69 15.57
C PRO A 8 11.57 3.56 17.08
N LEU A 9 12.10 4.59 17.75
CA LEU A 9 12.28 4.60 19.19
C LEU A 9 10.94 4.66 19.94
N VAL A 10 9.97 5.43 19.43
CA VAL A 10 8.60 5.45 19.94
C VAL A 10 7.94 4.08 19.77
N PHE A 11 8.10 3.43 18.61
CA PHE A 11 7.59 2.08 18.36
C PHE A 11 8.17 1.07 19.35
N ASP A 12 9.47 1.12 19.58
CA ASP A 12 10.13 0.24 20.53
C ASP A 12 9.66 0.46 21.97
N ALA A 13 9.41 1.69 22.37
CA ALA A 13 8.81 1.99 23.67
C ALA A 13 7.38 1.43 23.78
N LEU A 14 6.56 1.59 22.73
CA LEU A 14 5.19 1.10 22.69
C LEU A 14 5.10 -0.43 22.61
N ARG A 15 6.03 -1.12 21.96
CA ARG A 15 6.11 -2.59 21.98
C ARG A 15 6.31 -3.14 23.39
N ARG A 16 7.11 -2.44 24.20
CA ARG A 16 7.39 -2.86 25.60
C ARG A 16 6.26 -2.51 26.55
N THR A 17 5.64 -1.35 26.31
CA THR A 17 4.59 -0.83 27.20
C THR A 17 3.41 -0.33 26.36
N PRO A 18 2.54 -1.25 25.89
CA PRO A 18 1.40 -0.91 25.00
C PRO A 18 0.35 -0.01 25.66
N GLN A 19 0.34 0.05 26.99
CA GLN A 19 -0.55 0.91 27.78
C GLN A 19 0.31 1.81 28.66
N THR A 20 0.43 3.08 28.29
CA THR A 20 1.41 3.98 28.88
C THR A 20 0.89 5.42 28.97
N HIS A 21 1.77 6.37 29.23
CA HIS A 21 1.50 7.79 29.14
C HIS A 21 2.65 8.52 28.44
N LEU A 22 2.37 9.69 27.87
CA LEU A 22 3.31 10.47 27.05
C LEU A 22 4.68 10.63 27.68
N HIS A 23 4.72 11.01 28.97
CA HIS A 23 5.98 11.24 29.68
C HIS A 23 6.81 9.94 29.88
N ALA A 24 6.16 8.76 30.00
CA ALA A 24 6.88 7.49 30.09
C ALA A 24 7.55 7.13 28.76
N ILE A 25 6.89 7.39 27.64
CA ILE A 25 7.47 7.19 26.29
C ILE A 25 8.71 8.09 26.15
N GLU A 26 8.58 9.37 26.51
CA GLU A 26 9.70 10.32 26.45
C GLU A 26 10.88 9.89 27.31
N ASN A 27 10.63 9.49 28.57
CA ASN A 27 11.66 9.05 29.49
C ASN A 27 12.39 7.79 29.00
N GLU A 28 11.66 6.85 28.43
CA GLU A 28 12.24 5.63 27.87
C GLU A 28 13.18 5.94 26.68
N ILE A 29 12.76 6.83 25.78
CA ILE A 29 13.58 7.28 24.67
C ILE A 29 14.83 7.99 25.17
N ARG A 30 14.68 8.91 26.14
CA ARG A 30 15.79 9.64 26.75
C ARG A 30 16.83 8.71 27.38
N GLN A 31 16.40 7.66 28.06
CA GLN A 31 17.31 6.71 28.68
C GLN A 31 18.08 5.85 27.69
N ARG A 32 17.53 5.62 26.48
CA ARG A 32 18.08 4.69 25.51
C ARG A 32 18.81 5.36 24.35
N SER A 33 18.61 6.65 24.17
CA SER A 33 19.21 7.42 23.08
C SER A 33 20.24 8.41 23.61
N SER A 34 21.51 8.17 23.27
CA SER A 34 22.62 9.05 23.66
C SER A 34 22.57 10.43 22.98
N GLY A 35 21.75 10.59 21.93
CA GLY A 35 21.59 11.85 21.20
C GLY A 35 20.31 12.62 21.54
N TYR A 36 19.59 12.24 22.60
CA TYR A 36 18.34 12.90 22.98
C TYR A 36 18.62 14.25 23.67
N GLU A 37 18.06 15.31 23.12
CA GLU A 37 18.17 16.67 23.65
C GLU A 37 16.81 17.18 24.18
N ARG A 38 16.85 18.27 24.96
CA ARG A 38 15.63 18.83 25.59
C ARG A 38 14.58 19.26 24.56
N GLY A 39 15.00 19.67 23.35
CA GLY A 39 14.11 20.04 22.25
C GLY A 39 13.38 18.85 21.61
N ASP A 40 13.88 17.64 21.77
CA ASP A 40 13.30 16.44 21.17
C ASP A 40 11.98 16.01 21.83
N ALA A 41 11.70 16.49 23.06
CA ALA A 41 10.45 16.22 23.76
C ALA A 41 9.21 16.64 22.94
N LEU A 42 9.27 17.80 22.27
CA LEU A 42 8.18 18.26 21.40
C LEU A 42 8.04 17.38 20.16
N LEU A 43 9.16 16.93 19.57
CA LEU A 43 9.13 16.02 18.42
C LEU A 43 8.56 14.65 18.81
N VAL A 44 8.86 14.13 20.01
CA VAL A 44 8.23 12.90 20.52
C VAL A 44 6.73 13.09 20.67
N GLN A 45 6.27 14.22 21.20
CA GLN A 45 4.85 14.52 21.30
C GLN A 45 4.20 14.59 19.92
N GLU A 46 4.82 15.24 18.93
CA GLU A 46 4.31 15.27 17.56
C GLU A 46 4.16 13.87 16.96
N VAL A 47 5.16 12.99 17.14
CA VAL A 47 5.07 11.59 16.68
C VAL A 47 3.90 10.89 17.36
N VAL A 48 3.70 11.05 18.66
CA VAL A 48 2.58 10.43 19.38
C VAL A 48 1.23 10.99 18.92
N TRP A 49 1.14 12.29 18.64
CA TRP A 49 -0.07 12.91 18.07
C TRP A 49 -0.38 12.37 16.66
N GLU A 50 0.63 12.17 15.83
CA GLU A 50 0.47 11.50 14.53
C GLU A 50 -0.08 10.08 14.71
N LEU A 51 0.48 9.30 15.65
CA LEU A 51 0.02 7.94 15.92
C LEU A 51 -1.42 7.88 16.45
N LEU A 52 -1.84 8.88 17.25
CA LEU A 52 -3.25 9.05 17.66
C LEU A 52 -4.15 9.36 16.46
N GLY A 53 -3.76 10.33 15.63
CA GLY A 53 -4.50 10.71 14.42
C GLY A 53 -4.61 9.56 13.41
N GLN A 54 -3.63 8.68 13.39
CA GLN A 54 -3.55 7.49 12.54
C GLN A 54 -4.30 6.28 13.10
N GLY A 55 -4.78 6.35 14.34
CA GLY A 55 -5.48 5.26 15.00
C GLY A 55 -4.58 4.11 15.47
N VAL A 56 -3.27 4.28 15.44
CA VAL A 56 -2.28 3.36 16.03
C VAL A 56 -2.38 3.38 17.55
N LEU A 57 -2.59 4.58 18.09
CA LEU A 57 -2.87 4.82 19.50
C LEU A 57 -4.30 5.32 19.67
N ALA A 58 -4.86 5.04 20.85
CA ALA A 58 -6.09 5.67 21.32
C ALA A 58 -5.87 6.26 22.72
N PRO A 59 -6.61 7.35 23.06
CA PRO A 59 -6.56 7.92 24.40
C PRO A 59 -7.04 6.93 25.46
N GLY A 60 -6.45 7.01 26.65
CA GLY A 60 -6.79 6.17 27.78
C GLY A 60 -5.89 4.95 27.95
N LYS A 61 -5.81 4.48 29.19
CA LYS A 61 -5.02 3.30 29.58
C LYS A 61 -5.91 2.19 30.16
N ASN A 62 -6.90 2.57 30.93
CA ASN A 62 -7.85 1.66 31.59
C ASN A 62 -9.10 2.44 32.02
N SER A 63 -10.05 1.78 32.66
CA SER A 63 -11.31 2.39 33.12
C SER A 63 -11.16 3.58 34.09
N LEU A 64 -10.01 3.74 34.72
CA LEU A 64 -9.71 4.85 35.64
C LEU A 64 -8.97 5.99 34.96
N ASN A 65 -8.26 5.72 33.87
CA ASN A 65 -7.41 6.65 33.12
C ASN A 65 -7.87 6.72 31.67
N LEU A 66 -9.02 7.35 31.42
CA LEU A 66 -9.72 7.35 30.12
C LEU A 66 -9.20 8.39 29.12
N HIS A 67 -8.42 9.35 29.59
CA HIS A 67 -8.04 10.53 28.79
C HIS A 67 -6.52 10.69 28.70
N LEU A 68 -6.08 11.57 27.80
CA LEU A 68 -4.68 12.01 27.76
C LEU A 68 -4.28 12.58 29.15
N PRO A 69 -3.02 12.39 29.56
CA PRO A 69 -1.86 11.92 28.78
C PRO A 69 -1.70 10.40 28.67
N PHE A 70 -2.69 9.62 29.11
CA PHE A 70 -2.66 8.15 28.99
C PHE A 70 -3.08 7.72 27.60
N VAL A 71 -2.37 6.73 27.05
CA VAL A 71 -2.61 6.16 25.73
C VAL A 71 -2.46 4.64 25.75
N HIS A 72 -3.12 3.97 24.83
CA HIS A 72 -2.92 2.55 24.58
C HIS A 72 -2.79 2.27 23.08
N VAL A 73 -2.07 1.20 22.76
CA VAL A 73 -1.95 0.69 21.39
C VAL A 73 -3.26 0.01 21.02
N THR A 74 -3.85 0.40 19.90
CA THR A 74 -5.08 -0.22 19.37
C THR A 74 -4.77 -1.60 18.77
N GLU A 75 -5.79 -2.39 18.43
CA GLU A 75 -5.62 -3.63 17.69
C GLU A 75 -4.91 -3.40 16.33
N TYR A 76 -5.28 -2.34 15.64
CA TYR A 76 -4.58 -1.90 14.41
C TYR A 76 -3.13 -1.50 14.73
N GLY A 77 -2.93 -0.75 15.81
CA GLY A 77 -1.60 -0.35 16.28
C GLY A 77 -0.71 -1.54 16.60
N GLN A 78 -1.26 -2.60 17.19
CA GLN A 78 -0.51 -3.83 17.48
C GLN A 78 0.08 -4.41 16.17
N ARG A 79 -0.72 -4.53 15.13
CA ARG A 79 -0.25 -5.00 13.81
C ARG A 79 0.82 -4.08 13.22
N CYS A 80 0.63 -2.76 13.31
CA CYS A 80 1.66 -1.80 12.87
C CYS A 80 2.98 -1.97 13.62
N LEU A 81 2.94 -2.22 14.93
CA LEU A 81 4.13 -2.44 15.74
C LEU A 81 4.83 -3.76 15.39
N GLU A 82 4.08 -4.83 15.13
CA GLU A 82 4.62 -6.14 14.72
C GLU A 82 5.32 -6.04 13.36
N GLU A 83 4.70 -5.40 12.40
CA GLU A 83 5.26 -5.20 11.05
C GLU A 83 6.37 -4.14 11.01
N GLY A 84 6.49 -3.29 12.02
CA GLY A 84 7.47 -2.20 12.10
C GLY A 84 7.15 -1.01 11.20
N VAL A 85 5.98 -1.02 10.53
CA VAL A 85 5.53 0.00 9.58
C VAL A 85 4.06 0.34 9.77
N ILE A 86 3.72 1.61 9.59
CA ILE A 86 2.33 2.07 9.53
C ILE A 86 1.93 2.10 8.05
N VAL A 87 1.62 0.93 7.50
CA VAL A 87 1.46 0.71 6.06
C VAL A 87 0.49 1.68 5.40
N ALA A 88 -0.60 2.02 6.08
CA ALA A 88 -1.62 2.93 5.53
C ALA A 88 -1.44 4.41 5.95
N HIS A 89 -0.42 4.73 6.73
CA HIS A 89 -0.23 6.08 7.26
C HIS A 89 1.20 6.62 7.09
N ASP A 90 2.07 5.82 6.48
CA ASP A 90 3.42 6.20 6.09
C ASP A 90 3.52 6.20 4.55
N PRO A 91 3.27 7.34 3.88
CA PRO A 91 3.31 7.41 2.42
C PRO A 91 4.67 7.00 1.85
N ASP A 92 5.74 7.41 2.50
CA ASP A 92 7.10 7.12 2.04
C ASP A 92 7.44 5.64 2.25
N GLY A 93 7.10 5.08 3.41
CA GLY A 93 7.26 3.64 3.69
C GLY A 93 6.38 2.76 2.80
N TYR A 94 5.15 3.19 2.50
CA TYR A 94 4.27 2.49 1.57
C TYR A 94 4.85 2.45 0.15
N VAL A 95 5.32 3.58 -0.35
CA VAL A 95 5.98 3.69 -1.66
C VAL A 95 7.27 2.87 -1.70
N ALA A 96 8.10 2.96 -0.66
CA ALA A 96 9.33 2.17 -0.56
C ALA A 96 9.04 0.65 -0.57
N ARG A 97 7.98 0.21 0.12
CA ARG A 97 7.52 -1.18 0.08
C ARG A 97 7.05 -1.60 -1.30
N LEU A 98 6.23 -0.78 -1.98
CA LEU A 98 5.79 -1.07 -3.35
C LEU A 98 6.98 -1.28 -4.29
N ARG A 99 7.99 -0.40 -4.23
CA ARG A 99 9.21 -0.54 -5.02
C ARG A 99 9.98 -1.80 -4.68
N ALA A 100 10.21 -2.08 -3.40
CA ALA A 100 10.92 -3.27 -2.95
C ALA A 100 10.20 -4.56 -3.36
N ASP A 101 8.87 -4.64 -3.17
CA ASP A 101 8.05 -5.81 -3.51
C ASP A 101 8.01 -6.08 -5.03
N THR A 102 8.21 -5.05 -5.85
CA THR A 102 8.25 -5.13 -7.32
C THR A 102 9.66 -5.08 -7.88
N ARG A 103 10.70 -5.17 -7.05
CA ARG A 103 12.12 -5.07 -7.44
C ARG A 103 12.43 -3.84 -8.29
N GLU A 104 11.88 -2.69 -7.90
CA GLU A 104 11.97 -1.40 -8.60
C GLU A 104 11.37 -1.39 -10.03
N ALA A 105 10.63 -2.44 -10.41
CA ALA A 105 10.05 -2.57 -11.76
C ALA A 105 8.70 -1.86 -11.91
N ILE A 106 8.13 -1.35 -10.81
CA ILE A 106 6.80 -0.72 -10.80
C ILE A 106 6.79 0.54 -11.69
N ALA A 107 5.79 0.65 -12.56
CA ALA A 107 5.62 1.83 -13.39
C ALA A 107 5.31 3.08 -12.56
N LEU A 108 5.82 4.22 -13.03
CA LEU A 108 5.65 5.50 -12.32
C LEU A 108 4.17 5.86 -12.16
N ASP A 109 3.35 5.69 -13.19
CA ASP A 109 1.91 6.00 -13.17
C ASP A 109 1.15 5.17 -12.12
N VAL A 110 1.54 3.89 -11.93
CA VAL A 110 0.99 3.01 -10.91
C VAL A 110 1.40 3.49 -9.52
N LEU A 111 2.68 3.83 -9.36
CA LEU A 111 3.24 4.30 -8.09
C LEU A 111 2.62 5.62 -7.65
N GLU A 112 2.53 6.61 -8.55
CA GLU A 112 1.91 7.92 -8.29
C GLU A 112 0.43 7.75 -7.92
N SER A 113 -0.32 6.94 -8.67
CA SER A 113 -1.73 6.68 -8.38
C SER A 113 -1.93 6.00 -7.02
N ALA A 114 -1.04 5.09 -6.62
CA ALA A 114 -1.08 4.44 -5.32
C ALA A 114 -0.71 5.42 -4.18
N GLN A 115 0.27 6.30 -4.39
CA GLN A 115 0.65 7.35 -3.45
C GLN A 115 -0.48 8.36 -3.24
N ASP A 116 -1.10 8.82 -4.33
CA ASP A 116 -2.24 9.73 -4.27
C ASP A 116 -3.46 9.09 -3.59
N ALA A 117 -3.68 7.79 -3.81
CA ALA A 117 -4.72 7.03 -3.13
C ALA A 117 -4.50 7.03 -1.61
N LEU A 118 -3.27 6.83 -1.18
CA LEU A 118 -2.91 6.87 0.23
C LEU A 118 -3.08 8.26 0.84
N LEU A 119 -2.65 9.31 0.14
CA LEU A 119 -2.85 10.70 0.57
C LEU A 119 -4.32 11.08 0.68
N ALA A 120 -5.16 10.62 -0.27
CA ALA A 120 -6.61 10.81 -0.21
C ALA A 120 -7.23 10.07 1.00
N PHE A 121 -6.77 8.85 1.29
CA PHE A 121 -7.18 8.10 2.47
C PHE A 121 -6.88 8.85 3.77
N HIS A 122 -5.69 9.41 3.91
CA HIS A 122 -5.29 10.19 5.09
C HIS A 122 -6.18 11.42 5.32
N ARG A 123 -6.69 12.00 4.25
CA ARG A 123 -7.61 13.16 4.30
C ARG A 123 -9.07 12.76 4.51
N GLY A 124 -9.36 11.47 4.72
CA GLY A 124 -10.72 10.96 4.86
C GLY A 124 -11.52 10.91 3.54
N LEU A 125 -10.85 11.10 2.39
CA LEU A 125 -11.46 11.08 1.07
C LEU A 125 -11.49 9.65 0.52
N PHE A 126 -12.14 8.73 1.23
CA PHE A 126 -12.12 7.30 0.96
C PHE A 126 -12.56 6.93 -0.45
N ARG A 127 -13.58 7.60 -0.99
CA ARG A 127 -14.05 7.40 -2.35
C ARG A 127 -12.99 7.78 -3.40
N VAL A 128 -12.29 8.89 -3.19
CA VAL A 128 -11.20 9.35 -4.07
C VAL A 128 -10.04 8.35 -4.00
N SER A 129 -9.69 7.90 -2.80
CA SER A 129 -8.67 6.87 -2.58
C SER A 129 -8.97 5.59 -3.37
N LEU A 130 -10.20 5.09 -3.32
CA LEU A 130 -10.61 3.90 -4.08
C LEU A 130 -10.57 4.11 -5.60
N VAL A 131 -10.95 5.28 -6.10
CA VAL A 131 -10.87 5.61 -7.53
C VAL A 131 -9.41 5.63 -8.01
N LEU A 132 -8.51 6.24 -7.26
CA LEU A 132 -7.08 6.29 -7.58
C LEU A 132 -6.44 4.90 -7.53
N LEU A 133 -6.78 4.10 -6.51
CA LEU A 133 -6.31 2.72 -6.41
C LEU A 133 -6.83 1.83 -7.55
N SER A 134 -8.09 2.06 -7.96
CA SER A 134 -8.69 1.41 -9.14
C SER A 134 -7.95 1.75 -10.42
N ARG A 135 -7.54 3.02 -10.59
CA ARG A 135 -6.71 3.45 -11.71
C ARG A 135 -5.37 2.72 -11.72
N ALA A 136 -4.70 2.65 -10.57
CA ALA A 136 -3.43 1.93 -10.45
C ALA A 136 -3.57 0.45 -10.85
N ALA A 137 -4.63 -0.23 -10.39
CA ALA A 137 -4.92 -1.61 -10.76
C ALA A 137 -5.20 -1.77 -12.28
N PHE A 138 -5.89 -0.82 -12.88
CA PHE A 138 -6.16 -0.83 -14.32
C PHE A 138 -4.88 -0.65 -15.16
N GLU A 139 -3.99 0.25 -14.77
CA GLU A 139 -2.68 0.42 -15.44
C GLU A 139 -1.83 -0.86 -15.34
N ILE A 140 -1.85 -1.55 -14.20
CA ILE A 140 -1.19 -2.87 -14.06
C ILE A 140 -1.74 -3.88 -15.09
N LEU A 141 -3.07 -3.95 -15.26
CA LEU A 141 -3.69 -4.85 -16.24
C LEU A 141 -3.29 -4.49 -17.68
N ILE A 142 -3.16 -3.20 -17.99
CA ILE A 142 -2.66 -2.73 -19.29
C ILE A 142 -1.21 -3.16 -19.50
N GLU A 143 -0.36 -3.04 -18.50
CA GLU A 143 1.04 -3.47 -18.59
C GLU A 143 1.16 -4.99 -18.79
N LEU A 144 0.40 -5.77 -18.04
CA LEU A 144 0.34 -7.22 -18.22
C LEU A 144 -0.07 -7.59 -19.63
N ARG A 145 -1.11 -6.94 -20.16
CA ARG A 145 -1.53 -7.16 -21.54
C ARG A 145 -0.42 -6.86 -22.53
N ARG A 146 0.24 -5.69 -22.41
CA ARG A 146 1.33 -5.30 -23.34
C ARG A 146 2.48 -6.31 -23.32
N ALA A 147 2.86 -6.80 -22.14
CA ALA A 147 3.92 -7.78 -22.00
C ALA A 147 3.55 -9.14 -22.60
N LEU A 148 2.28 -9.53 -22.51
CA LEU A 148 1.77 -10.79 -23.04
C LEU A 148 1.49 -10.78 -24.54
N ASP A 149 1.11 -9.62 -25.10
CA ASP A 149 0.89 -9.45 -26.56
C ASP A 149 2.20 -9.60 -27.36
N GLY A 150 3.35 -9.54 -26.68
CA GLY A 150 4.64 -9.43 -27.33
C GLY A 150 4.72 -8.09 -28.09
N GLU A 151 5.91 -7.53 -28.25
CA GLU A 151 6.15 -6.29 -29.01
C GLU A 151 5.78 -6.41 -30.51
N ARG A 152 4.53 -6.75 -30.79
CA ARG A 152 4.00 -6.63 -32.15
C ARG A 152 3.66 -5.16 -32.39
N ASP A 153 4.64 -4.50 -32.99
CA ASP A 153 4.57 -3.17 -33.62
C ASP A 153 3.98 -1.99 -32.82
N GLY A 154 4.84 -1.03 -32.53
CA GLY A 154 4.59 0.24 -31.83
C GLY A 154 3.53 1.18 -32.42
N ALA A 155 2.71 0.74 -33.38
CA ALA A 155 1.66 1.53 -34.02
C ALA A 155 0.23 1.18 -33.54
N SER A 156 0.05 0.05 -32.86
CA SER A 156 -1.30 -0.43 -32.48
C SER A 156 -1.77 0.01 -31.08
N THR A 157 -0.87 0.54 -30.26
CA THR A 157 -1.13 0.79 -28.84
C THR A 157 -2.14 1.90 -28.54
N HIS A 158 -2.32 2.87 -29.43
CA HIS A 158 -3.28 3.98 -29.22
C HIS A 158 -4.73 3.63 -29.55
N ARG A 159 -4.99 2.68 -30.46
CA ARG A 159 -6.35 2.33 -30.88
C ARG A 159 -7.08 1.35 -29.95
N HIS A 160 -6.39 0.66 -29.06
CA HIS A 160 -7.01 -0.34 -28.16
C HIS A 160 -7.24 0.16 -26.74
N ARG A 161 -6.82 1.38 -26.38
CA ARG A 161 -7.09 1.96 -25.05
C ARG A 161 -8.58 2.18 -24.78
N ASP A 162 -9.36 2.42 -25.83
CA ASP A 162 -10.74 2.90 -25.71
C ASP A 162 -11.81 1.79 -25.70
N VAL A 163 -11.44 0.51 -25.86
CA VAL A 163 -12.43 -0.54 -26.15
C VAL A 163 -12.46 -1.70 -25.14
N VAL A 164 -11.43 -1.85 -24.30
CA VAL A 164 -11.36 -3.04 -23.41
C VAL A 164 -11.38 -2.63 -21.95
N GLY A 165 -12.52 -2.81 -21.31
CA GLY A 165 -12.65 -2.62 -19.85
C GLY A 165 -11.85 -3.65 -19.05
N PRO A 166 -11.78 -3.49 -17.71
CA PRO A 166 -11.00 -4.35 -16.82
C PRO A 166 -11.25 -5.85 -17.03
N THR A 167 -12.52 -6.25 -17.20
CA THR A 167 -12.92 -7.65 -17.44
C THR A 167 -12.29 -8.21 -18.72
N GLY A 168 -12.32 -7.47 -19.81
CA GLY A 168 -11.71 -7.91 -21.08
C GLY A 168 -10.19 -8.01 -20.99
N LEU A 169 -9.53 -7.11 -20.23
CA LEU A 169 -8.10 -7.19 -19.95
C LEU A 169 -7.75 -8.45 -19.15
N VAL A 170 -8.53 -8.76 -18.12
CA VAL A 170 -8.31 -9.95 -17.28
C VAL A 170 -8.50 -11.23 -18.09
N HIS A 171 -9.56 -11.33 -18.92
CA HIS A 171 -9.74 -12.48 -19.82
C HIS A 171 -8.54 -12.67 -20.74
N PHE A 172 -8.07 -11.57 -21.37
CA PHE A 172 -6.89 -11.64 -22.22
C PHE A 172 -5.65 -12.12 -21.46
N VAL A 173 -5.36 -11.56 -20.27
CA VAL A 173 -4.21 -11.96 -19.45
C VAL A 173 -4.31 -13.42 -19.06
N ARG A 174 -5.49 -13.89 -18.65
CA ARG A 174 -5.76 -15.29 -18.30
C ARG A 174 -5.47 -16.23 -19.47
N ASP A 175 -6.05 -15.96 -20.63
CA ASP A 175 -5.90 -16.80 -21.82
C ASP A 175 -4.45 -16.84 -22.32
N ALA A 176 -3.78 -15.69 -22.33
CA ALA A 176 -2.38 -15.59 -22.71
C ALA A 176 -1.43 -16.27 -21.71
N ALA A 177 -1.72 -16.19 -20.42
CA ALA A 177 -0.96 -16.85 -19.36
C ALA A 177 -1.13 -18.39 -19.42
N ALA A 178 -2.34 -18.88 -19.73
CA ALA A 178 -2.63 -20.31 -19.87
C ALA A 178 -1.85 -20.97 -21.03
N GLN A 179 -1.41 -20.19 -22.02
CA GLN A 179 -0.59 -20.65 -23.14
C GLN A 179 0.91 -20.71 -22.82
N ARG A 180 1.30 -20.33 -21.62
CA ARG A 180 2.71 -20.24 -21.18
C ARG A 180 2.98 -21.25 -20.06
N THR A 181 4.24 -21.67 -19.96
CA THR A 181 4.69 -22.47 -18.82
C THR A 181 5.08 -21.54 -17.69
N LEU A 182 4.16 -21.30 -16.76
CA LEU A 182 4.40 -20.49 -15.58
C LEU A 182 4.97 -21.33 -14.44
N PRO A 183 5.80 -20.73 -13.55
CA PRO A 183 6.16 -21.34 -12.28
C PRO A 183 4.91 -21.75 -11.49
N ARG A 184 4.96 -22.92 -10.83
CA ARG A 184 3.81 -23.51 -10.13
C ARG A 184 3.14 -22.54 -9.15
N ALA A 185 3.94 -21.81 -8.37
CA ALA A 185 3.42 -20.83 -7.39
C ALA A 185 2.61 -19.72 -8.06
N LEU A 186 3.08 -19.18 -9.21
CA LEU A 186 2.35 -18.17 -9.97
C LEU A 186 1.06 -18.73 -10.59
N ALA A 187 1.11 -19.95 -11.09
CA ALA A 187 -0.07 -20.61 -11.68
C ALA A 187 -1.17 -20.86 -10.62
N GLU A 188 -0.80 -21.25 -9.41
CA GLU A 188 -1.73 -21.47 -8.29
C GLU A 188 -2.41 -20.17 -7.82
N GLU A 189 -1.70 -19.02 -7.85
CA GLU A 189 -2.24 -17.73 -7.43
C GLU A 189 -2.98 -16.97 -8.56
N LEU A 190 -2.77 -17.33 -9.82
CA LEU A 190 -3.17 -16.54 -11.00
C LEU A 190 -4.64 -16.12 -10.96
N GLU A 191 -5.56 -17.08 -10.80
CA GLU A 191 -7.00 -16.82 -10.84
C GLU A 191 -7.45 -15.90 -9.70
N GLY A 192 -6.98 -16.16 -8.49
CA GLY A 192 -7.32 -15.33 -7.32
C GLY A 192 -6.84 -13.90 -7.48
N ARG A 193 -5.59 -13.72 -7.86
CA ARG A 193 -4.97 -12.39 -8.00
C ARG A 193 -5.54 -11.58 -9.17
N LEU A 194 -5.81 -12.22 -10.30
CA LEU A 194 -6.47 -11.55 -11.44
C LEU A 194 -7.90 -11.12 -11.09
N SER A 195 -8.66 -11.95 -10.36
CA SER A 195 -10.00 -11.60 -9.90
C SER A 195 -9.98 -10.44 -8.91
N GLU A 196 -9.01 -10.37 -8.01
CA GLU A 196 -8.82 -9.25 -7.09
C GLU A 196 -8.46 -7.95 -7.83
N LEU A 197 -7.53 -8.01 -8.80
CA LEU A 197 -7.17 -6.86 -9.64
C LEU A 197 -8.34 -6.38 -10.48
N GLU A 198 -9.13 -7.30 -11.08
CA GLU A 198 -10.35 -6.96 -11.81
C GLU A 198 -11.35 -6.24 -10.92
N ALA A 199 -11.65 -6.82 -9.75
CA ALA A 199 -12.58 -6.24 -8.80
C ALA A 199 -12.16 -4.82 -8.38
N LEU A 200 -10.86 -4.60 -8.18
CA LEU A 200 -10.32 -3.29 -7.85
C LEU A 200 -10.40 -2.33 -9.05
N ALA A 201 -9.95 -2.75 -10.24
CA ALA A 201 -9.95 -1.93 -11.45
C ALA A 201 -11.37 -1.52 -11.89
N ARG A 202 -12.38 -2.35 -11.63
CA ARG A 202 -13.78 -2.04 -11.96
C ARG A 202 -14.38 -0.93 -11.11
N LEU A 203 -13.83 -0.59 -9.96
CA LEU A 203 -14.42 0.43 -9.09
C LEU A 203 -14.53 1.82 -9.74
N ALA A 204 -13.58 2.17 -10.63
CA ALA A 204 -13.60 3.43 -11.38
C ALA A 204 -14.16 3.29 -12.79
N HIS A 205 -14.29 2.06 -13.33
CA HIS A 205 -14.69 1.77 -14.69
C HIS A 205 -16.16 1.33 -14.82
N THR A 206 -17.05 1.83 -13.99
CA THR A 206 -18.48 1.59 -14.19
C THR A 206 -18.95 2.36 -15.43
N GLU A 207 -19.25 1.60 -16.49
CA GLU A 207 -19.86 2.11 -17.71
C GLU A 207 -21.06 3.02 -17.41
N ALA A 208 -21.07 4.21 -18.03
CA ALA A 208 -22.20 5.12 -18.23
C ALA A 208 -23.08 5.50 -17.01
N GLY A 209 -22.59 5.51 -15.77
CA GLY A 209 -23.43 5.93 -14.66
C GLY A 209 -22.74 6.27 -13.35
N GLY A 210 -21.43 6.13 -13.27
CA GLY A 210 -20.64 6.33 -12.06
C GLY A 210 -20.95 5.30 -10.95
N PRO A 211 -20.07 5.09 -9.98
CA PRO A 211 -20.28 4.12 -8.91
C PRO A 211 -21.36 4.62 -7.94
N ARG A 212 -22.63 4.40 -8.28
CA ARG A 212 -23.79 4.83 -7.44
C ARG A 212 -23.80 4.15 -6.07
N ASN A 213 -23.14 3.00 -5.92
CA ASN A 213 -23.13 2.18 -4.70
C ASN A 213 -21.73 1.79 -4.22
N LEU A 214 -20.69 2.60 -4.50
CA LEU A 214 -19.37 2.33 -3.93
C LEU A 214 -19.40 2.61 -2.43
N THR A 215 -19.46 1.55 -1.63
CA THR A 215 -19.25 1.65 -0.18
C THR A 215 -17.81 2.02 0.07
N ALA A 216 -17.59 3.29 0.32
CA ALA A 216 -16.27 3.86 0.54
C ALA A 216 -16.20 4.31 2.00
N ASP A 217 -16.13 3.35 2.90
CA ASP A 217 -15.81 3.58 4.31
C ASP A 217 -14.28 3.41 4.56
N ARG A 218 -13.88 3.77 5.77
CA ARG A 218 -12.47 3.71 6.18
C ARG A 218 -11.93 2.28 6.15
N GLU A 219 -12.70 1.32 6.64
CA GLU A 219 -12.23 -0.07 6.81
C GLU A 219 -12.06 -0.77 5.46
N SER A 220 -13.05 -0.66 4.56
CA SER A 220 -12.96 -1.27 3.23
C SER A 220 -11.85 -0.64 2.39
N THR A 221 -11.64 0.68 2.51
CA THR A 221 -10.58 1.39 1.80
C THR A 221 -9.21 0.99 2.34
N LEU A 222 -9.05 0.93 3.67
CA LEU A 222 -7.84 0.48 4.32
C LEU A 222 -7.48 -0.96 3.91
N GLY A 223 -8.45 -1.87 3.95
CA GLY A 223 -8.24 -3.26 3.53
C GLY A 223 -7.67 -3.38 2.11
N ARG A 224 -8.18 -2.57 1.16
CA ARG A 224 -7.69 -2.55 -0.22
C ARG A 224 -6.28 -1.97 -0.35
N LEU A 225 -5.97 -0.89 0.38
CA LEU A 225 -4.62 -0.33 0.44
C LEU A 225 -3.60 -1.32 1.01
N LEU A 226 -3.98 -2.11 2.02
CA LEU A 226 -3.12 -3.12 2.62
C LEU A 226 -2.86 -4.32 1.69
N LEU A 227 -3.84 -4.70 0.87
CA LEU A 227 -3.73 -5.82 -0.07
C LEU A 227 -3.01 -5.43 -1.37
N PHE A 228 -3.04 -4.16 -1.75
CA PHE A 228 -2.50 -3.70 -3.04
C PHE A 228 -1.01 -4.01 -3.26
N PRO A 229 -0.09 -3.92 -2.28
CA PRO A 229 1.31 -4.33 -2.46
C PRO A 229 1.47 -5.80 -2.88
N ALA A 230 0.66 -6.71 -2.32
CA ALA A 230 0.70 -8.12 -2.71
C ALA A 230 0.22 -8.34 -4.15
N GLN A 231 -0.77 -7.56 -4.60
CA GLN A 231 -1.24 -7.57 -5.99
C GLN A 231 -0.17 -7.03 -6.94
N CYS A 232 0.51 -5.93 -6.58
CA CYS A 232 1.63 -5.39 -7.34
C CYS A 232 2.77 -6.43 -7.46
N ARG A 233 3.19 -7.02 -6.35
CA ARG A 233 4.24 -8.06 -6.34
C ARG A 233 3.90 -9.19 -7.30
N PHE A 234 2.69 -9.75 -7.21
CA PHE A 234 2.22 -10.80 -8.11
C PHE A 234 2.30 -10.37 -9.58
N ALA A 235 1.71 -9.21 -9.90
CA ALA A 235 1.64 -8.71 -11.28
C ALA A 235 3.02 -8.48 -11.89
N TYR A 236 3.94 -7.86 -11.13
CA TYR A 236 5.30 -7.59 -11.63
C TYR A 236 6.16 -8.84 -11.68
N THR A 237 5.94 -9.84 -10.82
CA THR A 237 6.56 -11.17 -10.98
C THR A 237 6.05 -11.86 -12.26
N LEU A 238 4.76 -11.78 -12.54
CA LEU A 238 4.19 -12.30 -13.78
C LEU A 238 4.75 -11.57 -15.02
N LEU A 239 4.92 -10.25 -14.95
CA LEU A 239 5.55 -9.45 -16.00
C LEU A 239 7.00 -9.88 -16.28
N GLU A 240 7.79 -10.14 -15.24
CA GLU A 240 9.17 -10.63 -15.39
C GLU A 240 9.20 -11.99 -16.11
N GLU A 241 8.37 -12.94 -15.67
CA GLU A 241 8.27 -14.25 -16.31
C GLU A 241 7.82 -14.15 -17.78
N CYS A 242 6.92 -13.22 -18.09
CA CYS A 242 6.43 -13.03 -19.46
C CYS A 242 7.46 -12.39 -20.39
N ARG A 243 8.33 -11.54 -19.89
CA ARG A 243 9.40 -10.88 -20.68
C ARG A 243 10.58 -11.81 -20.99
N GLY A 244 10.71 -12.95 -20.28
CA GLY A 244 11.85 -13.87 -20.39
C GLY A 244 13.17 -13.28 -19.86
N PRO A 245 14.26 -14.04 -19.82
CA PRO A 245 15.55 -13.54 -19.38
C PRO A 245 15.99 -12.39 -20.30
N ARG A 246 16.32 -11.23 -19.71
CA ARG A 246 16.94 -10.12 -20.45
C ARG A 246 18.17 -10.68 -21.16
N ARG A 247 18.19 -10.67 -22.51
CA ARG A 247 19.43 -10.88 -23.25
C ARG A 247 20.39 -9.77 -22.77
N GLU A 248 21.46 -10.17 -22.11
CA GLU A 248 22.58 -9.24 -21.87
C GLU A 248 23.01 -8.69 -23.23
N PRO A 249 23.21 -7.37 -23.36
CA PRO A 249 23.77 -6.84 -24.58
C PRO A 249 25.16 -7.49 -24.75
N ASP A 250 25.35 -8.17 -25.88
CA ASP A 250 26.65 -8.74 -26.28
C ASP A 250 27.74 -7.65 -26.14
N SER A 251 28.74 -7.94 -25.30
CA SER A 251 29.86 -7.06 -24.96
C SER A 251 30.84 -6.96 -26.13
#